data_ba7fc619d36a8d5876fdb1b52d7db352
#
_entry.id   ba7fc619d36a8d5876fdb1b52d7db352
#
_cell.length_a   1.000
_cell.length_b   1.000
_cell.length_c   1.000
_cell.angle_alpha   90.00
_cell.angle_beta   90.00
_cell.angle_gamma   90.00
#
_symmetry.space_group_name_H-M   'P 1'
#
loop_
_entity.id
_entity.type
_entity.pdbx_description
1 polymer ?
#
loop_
_entity_poly.entity_id
_entity_poly.type
_entity_poly.pdbx_seq_one_letter_code
_entity_poly.pdbx_strand_id
1 'polypeptide(L)'
;MERYRQPADRYRKQGSGGELARHLLDSFGLGNVEVEETSAGDHYDPVAKAVRLTPDNYSGYSLTAVTVAAHEVGHAIQDSRGESWFLARQKLVKTAMVGERIAGMMLVAAPLVLMLTRLPQAGAITIMIGIVSMALSTMVHLLTLPVEFDASYGKALPILQKGGYLHNGDLEHAEKILKAAALTYVAASLTSLLNLGRWVAVLRR
;
A
#
# COMPACT_ATOMS: atom_id res chain seq x y z
N MET A 1 -11.15 -4.84 10.47
CA MET A 1 -11.89 -4.82 9.19
C MET A 1 -13.01 -5.86 9.16
N GLU A 2 -12.75 -7.13 9.48
CA GLU A 2 -13.74 -8.24 9.47
C GLU A 2 -15.05 -7.91 10.21
N ARG A 3 -14.95 -7.32 11.40
CA ARG A 3 -16.12 -6.93 12.22
C ARG A 3 -17.11 -6.00 11.48
N TYR A 4 -16.64 -5.19 10.54
CA TYR A 4 -17.47 -4.19 9.83
C TYR A 4 -17.92 -4.67 8.44
N ARG A 5 -17.68 -5.93 8.12
CA ARG A 5 -18.29 -6.62 6.98
C ARG A 5 -19.75 -7.01 7.24
N GLN A 6 -20.20 -6.97 8.50
CA GLN A 6 -21.57 -7.27 8.88
C GLN A 6 -22.30 -6.02 9.43
N PRO A 7 -23.58 -5.84 9.09
CA PRO A 7 -24.32 -6.62 8.11
C PRO A 7 -23.83 -6.38 6.68
N ALA A 8 -23.79 -7.46 5.88
CA ALA A 8 -23.19 -7.46 4.54
C ALA A 8 -24.00 -6.64 3.50
N ASP A 9 -25.24 -6.31 3.80
CA ASP A 9 -26.16 -5.59 2.90
C ASP A 9 -26.53 -4.18 3.41
N ARG A 10 -25.82 -3.69 4.43
CA ARG A 10 -26.12 -2.40 5.08
C ARG A 10 -26.17 -1.23 4.10
N TYR A 11 -25.32 -1.26 3.08
CA TYR A 11 -25.17 -0.21 2.06
C TYR A 11 -25.79 -0.57 0.70
N ARG A 12 -26.70 -1.54 0.64
CA ARG A 12 -27.33 -1.98 -0.60
C ARG A 12 -28.01 -0.86 -1.40
N LYS A 13 -28.54 0.18 -0.73
CA LYS A 13 -29.16 1.34 -1.37
C LYS A 13 -28.13 2.33 -1.94
N GLN A 14 -26.93 2.35 -1.40
CA GLN A 14 -25.82 3.21 -1.83
C GLN A 14 -24.97 2.57 -2.93
N GLY A 15 -25.16 1.30 -3.21
CA GLY A 15 -24.41 0.52 -4.16
C GLY A 15 -23.30 -0.31 -3.52
N SER A 16 -22.70 -1.18 -4.34
CA SER A 16 -21.52 -1.97 -3.93
C SER A 16 -20.28 -1.09 -3.84
N GLY A 17 -19.19 -1.63 -3.26
CA GLY A 17 -17.92 -0.90 -3.25
C GLY A 17 -17.39 -0.59 -4.65
N GLY A 18 -17.56 -1.52 -5.61
CA GLY A 18 -17.18 -1.27 -7.01
C GLY A 18 -18.00 -0.17 -7.67
N GLU A 19 -19.32 -0.16 -7.44
CA GLU A 19 -20.22 0.90 -7.94
C GLU A 19 -19.89 2.25 -7.32
N LEU A 20 -19.59 2.29 -6.02
CA LEU A 20 -19.14 3.51 -5.35
C LEU A 20 -17.79 4.00 -5.90
N ALA A 21 -16.83 3.10 -6.09
CA ALA A 21 -15.53 3.46 -6.68
C ALA A 21 -15.71 4.11 -8.05
N ARG A 22 -16.53 3.52 -8.92
CA ARG A 22 -16.85 4.08 -10.25
C ARG A 22 -17.48 5.46 -10.14
N HIS A 23 -18.50 5.59 -9.29
CA HIS A 23 -19.20 6.86 -9.06
C HIS A 23 -18.24 7.97 -8.56
N LEU A 24 -17.38 7.63 -7.62
CA LEU A 24 -16.39 8.60 -7.09
C LEU A 24 -15.37 8.99 -8.15
N LEU A 25 -14.82 8.04 -8.90
CA LEU A 25 -13.89 8.32 -9.99
C LEU A 25 -14.50 9.26 -11.03
N ASP A 26 -15.75 9.02 -11.43
CA ASP A 26 -16.46 9.88 -12.37
C ASP A 26 -16.69 11.29 -11.80
N SER A 27 -17.04 11.38 -10.52
CA SER A 27 -17.24 12.66 -9.81
C SER A 27 -15.96 13.51 -9.73
N PHE A 28 -14.79 12.87 -9.74
CA PHE A 28 -13.48 13.54 -9.76
C PHE A 28 -12.89 13.71 -11.16
N GLY A 29 -13.63 13.38 -12.22
CA GLY A 29 -13.17 13.48 -13.61
C GLY A 29 -12.14 12.41 -14.00
N LEU A 30 -12.11 11.29 -13.30
CA LEU A 30 -11.19 10.17 -13.49
C LEU A 30 -11.86 9.02 -14.26
N GLY A 31 -12.65 9.32 -15.27
CA GLY A 31 -13.37 8.33 -16.08
C GLY A 31 -12.46 7.33 -16.83
N ASN A 32 -11.18 7.67 -16.98
CA ASN A 32 -10.17 6.81 -17.58
C ASN A 32 -9.57 5.79 -16.61
N VAL A 33 -9.91 5.84 -15.33
CA VAL A 33 -9.47 4.85 -14.32
C VAL A 33 -10.49 3.72 -14.28
N GLU A 34 -10.06 2.50 -14.55
CA GLU A 34 -10.92 1.32 -14.52
C GLU A 34 -11.21 0.86 -13.07
N VAL A 35 -12.32 0.11 -12.89
CA VAL A 35 -12.64 -0.54 -11.62
C VAL A 35 -12.77 -2.04 -11.88
N GLU A 36 -11.88 -2.82 -11.29
CA GLU A 36 -11.69 -4.24 -11.56
C GLU A 36 -11.80 -5.08 -10.28
N GLU A 37 -12.25 -6.32 -10.43
CA GLU A 37 -12.18 -7.33 -9.38
C GLU A 37 -10.82 -8.02 -9.39
N THR A 38 -10.26 -8.32 -8.20
CA THR A 38 -8.96 -8.98 -8.07
C THR A 38 -8.90 -9.91 -6.87
N SER A 39 -8.09 -10.97 -6.97
CA SER A 39 -7.73 -11.83 -5.82
C SER A 39 -6.45 -11.39 -5.10
N ALA A 40 -5.74 -10.37 -5.61
CA ALA A 40 -4.43 -9.94 -5.09
C ALA A 40 -4.52 -8.97 -3.90
N GLY A 41 -5.74 -8.69 -3.40
CA GLY A 41 -6.00 -7.67 -2.38
C GLY A 41 -6.40 -6.33 -2.98
N ASP A 42 -7.06 -5.51 -2.16
CA ASP A 42 -7.53 -4.19 -2.59
C ASP A 42 -6.35 -3.26 -2.82
N HIS A 43 -6.31 -2.57 -3.97
CA HIS A 43 -5.25 -1.62 -4.31
C HIS A 43 -5.60 -0.78 -5.54
N TYR A 44 -5.00 0.41 -5.62
CA TYR A 44 -4.91 1.17 -6.86
C TYR A 44 -3.63 0.83 -7.62
N ASP A 45 -3.76 0.45 -8.89
CA ASP A 45 -2.62 0.21 -9.80
C ASP A 45 -2.35 1.47 -10.63
N PRO A 46 -1.27 2.21 -10.36
CA PRO A 46 -0.96 3.44 -11.06
C PRO A 46 -0.41 3.22 -12.49
N VAL A 47 0.00 1.99 -12.82
CA VAL A 47 0.50 1.64 -14.16
C VAL A 47 -0.67 1.31 -15.08
N ALA A 48 -1.57 0.44 -14.61
CA ALA A 48 -2.79 0.08 -15.33
C ALA A 48 -3.87 1.18 -15.29
N LYS A 49 -3.76 2.15 -14.34
CA LYS A 49 -4.81 3.12 -14.02
C LYS A 49 -6.10 2.42 -13.67
N ALA A 50 -6.04 1.54 -12.67
CA ALA A 50 -7.17 0.75 -12.23
C ALA A 50 -7.27 0.70 -10.71
N VAL A 51 -8.47 0.88 -10.19
CA VAL A 51 -8.86 0.55 -8.81
C VAL A 51 -9.26 -0.91 -8.80
N ARG A 52 -8.52 -1.74 -8.05
CA ARG A 52 -8.77 -3.17 -7.95
C ARG A 52 -9.25 -3.52 -6.56
N LEU A 53 -10.40 -4.18 -6.50
CA LEU A 53 -11.05 -4.56 -5.26
C LEU A 53 -11.22 -6.09 -5.19
N THR A 54 -11.09 -6.63 -3.99
CA THR A 54 -11.40 -8.03 -3.74
C THR A 54 -12.90 -8.30 -3.97
N PRO A 55 -13.32 -9.54 -4.29
CA PRO A 55 -14.73 -9.88 -4.54
C PRO A 55 -15.67 -9.36 -3.45
N ASP A 56 -15.27 -9.53 -2.17
CA ASP A 56 -16.03 -9.08 -1.01
C ASP A 56 -16.22 -7.56 -0.94
N ASN A 57 -15.27 -6.79 -1.47
CA ASN A 57 -15.33 -5.34 -1.50
C ASN A 57 -15.85 -4.81 -2.85
N TYR A 58 -15.61 -5.52 -3.94
CA TYR A 58 -16.12 -5.15 -5.26
C TYR A 58 -17.65 -5.27 -5.34
N SER A 59 -18.18 -6.45 -5.01
CA SER A 59 -19.60 -6.76 -5.05
C SER A 59 -20.33 -6.53 -3.72
N GLY A 60 -19.59 -6.24 -2.64
CA GLY A 60 -20.12 -6.13 -1.29
C GLY A 60 -20.80 -4.80 -1.01
N TYR A 61 -21.81 -4.83 -0.13
CA TYR A 61 -22.58 -3.67 0.33
C TYR A 61 -22.33 -3.37 1.82
N SER A 62 -21.17 -3.73 2.32
CA SER A 62 -20.78 -3.51 3.73
C SER A 62 -20.11 -2.15 3.94
N LEU A 63 -20.05 -1.69 5.19
CA LEU A 63 -19.28 -0.50 5.54
C LEU A 63 -17.81 -0.64 5.14
N THR A 64 -17.23 -1.85 5.28
CA THR A 64 -15.86 -2.12 4.87
C THR A 64 -15.70 -1.92 3.35
N ALA A 65 -16.59 -2.48 2.53
CA ALA A 65 -16.54 -2.33 1.08
C ALA A 65 -16.58 -0.87 0.63
N VAL A 66 -17.52 -0.09 1.17
CA VAL A 66 -17.65 1.35 0.90
C VAL A 66 -16.41 2.14 1.32
N THR A 67 -15.85 1.83 2.49
CA THR A 67 -14.69 2.56 3.04
C THR A 67 -13.41 2.22 2.28
N VAL A 68 -13.19 0.95 1.95
CA VAL A 68 -12.02 0.52 1.17
C VAL A 68 -12.08 1.06 -0.25
N ALA A 69 -13.25 1.00 -0.90
CA ALA A 69 -13.42 1.59 -2.23
C ALA A 69 -13.05 3.08 -2.27
N ALA A 70 -13.51 3.86 -1.29
CA ALA A 70 -13.15 5.28 -1.17
C ALA A 70 -11.65 5.50 -0.93
N HIS A 71 -10.99 4.59 -0.19
CA HIS A 71 -9.54 4.65 0.06
C HIS A 71 -8.74 4.43 -1.24
N GLU A 72 -9.08 3.41 -2.02
CA GLU A 72 -8.39 3.14 -3.30
C GLU A 72 -8.63 4.24 -4.34
N VAL A 73 -9.82 4.83 -4.35
CA VAL A 73 -10.08 6.06 -5.14
C VAL A 73 -9.24 7.23 -4.63
N GLY A 74 -8.98 7.31 -3.32
CA GLY A 74 -8.06 8.29 -2.74
C GLY A 74 -6.66 8.22 -3.38
N HIS A 75 -6.12 7.02 -3.60
CA HIS A 75 -4.85 6.82 -4.32
C HIS A 75 -4.94 7.23 -5.80
N ALA A 76 -6.04 6.97 -6.48
CA ALA A 76 -6.24 7.43 -7.85
C ALA A 76 -6.24 8.97 -7.94
N ILE A 77 -6.84 9.65 -6.95
CA ILE A 77 -6.81 11.11 -6.85
C ILE A 77 -5.40 11.64 -6.60
N GLN A 78 -4.62 11.01 -5.71
CA GLN A 78 -3.21 11.37 -5.46
C GLN A 78 -2.38 11.29 -6.75
N ASP A 79 -2.54 10.20 -7.50
CA ASP A 79 -1.85 9.97 -8.77
C ASP A 79 -2.25 11.02 -9.82
N SER A 80 -3.54 11.26 -9.99
CA SER A 80 -4.05 12.23 -10.98
C SER A 80 -3.59 13.65 -10.71
N ARG A 81 -3.40 14.00 -9.44
CA ARG A 81 -2.89 15.32 -9.01
C ARG A 81 -1.38 15.41 -9.03
N GLY A 82 -0.67 14.31 -9.31
CA GLY A 82 0.78 14.28 -9.29
C GLY A 82 1.37 14.60 -7.93
N GLU A 83 0.73 14.13 -6.85
CA GLU A 83 1.18 14.45 -5.49
C GLU A 83 2.59 13.93 -5.22
N SER A 84 3.45 14.80 -4.72
CA SER A 84 4.90 14.57 -4.64
C SER A 84 5.28 13.32 -3.82
N TRP A 85 4.60 13.08 -2.70
CA TRP A 85 4.83 11.89 -1.87
C TRP A 85 4.43 10.60 -2.58
N PHE A 86 3.30 10.60 -3.30
CA PHE A 86 2.85 9.46 -4.08
C PHE A 86 3.83 9.15 -5.21
N LEU A 87 4.28 10.14 -5.96
CA LEU A 87 5.26 9.98 -7.04
C LEU A 87 6.63 9.52 -6.51
N ALA A 88 7.08 10.07 -5.37
CA ALA A 88 8.34 9.66 -4.73
C ALA A 88 8.27 8.19 -4.29
N ARG A 89 7.17 7.76 -3.65
CA ARG A 89 6.93 6.35 -3.30
C ARG A 89 7.01 5.46 -4.53
N GLN A 90 6.34 5.83 -5.63
CA GLN A 90 6.32 5.04 -6.85
C GLN A 90 7.72 4.84 -7.45
N LYS A 91 8.51 5.92 -7.54
CA LYS A 91 9.90 5.85 -8.04
C LYS A 91 10.75 4.96 -7.13
N LEU A 92 10.62 5.11 -5.82
CA LEU A 92 11.40 4.35 -4.86
C LEU A 92 11.02 2.86 -4.86
N VAL A 93 9.74 2.52 -4.96
CA VAL A 93 9.27 1.13 -5.08
C VAL A 93 9.88 0.45 -6.31
N LYS A 94 9.84 1.11 -7.47
CA LYS A 94 10.47 0.56 -8.70
C LYS A 94 11.98 0.33 -8.52
N THR A 95 12.68 1.27 -7.91
CA THR A 95 14.12 1.16 -7.64
C THR A 95 14.41 0.05 -6.63
N ALA A 96 13.61 -0.06 -5.57
CA ALA A 96 13.75 -1.11 -4.55
C ALA A 96 13.54 -2.51 -5.15
N MET A 97 12.51 -2.69 -5.98
CA MET A 97 12.25 -3.98 -6.66
C MET A 97 13.44 -4.44 -7.52
N VAL A 98 14.08 -3.50 -8.24
CA VAL A 98 15.29 -3.80 -9.03
C VAL A 98 16.45 -4.15 -8.08
N GLY A 99 16.66 -3.37 -7.03
CA GLY A 99 17.70 -3.59 -6.03
C GLY A 99 17.55 -4.93 -5.33
N GLU A 100 16.35 -5.31 -4.91
CA GLU A 100 16.06 -6.61 -4.27
C GLU A 100 16.33 -7.79 -5.22
N ARG A 101 16.01 -7.65 -6.50
CA ARG A 101 16.30 -8.68 -7.50
C ARG A 101 17.81 -8.87 -7.69
N ILE A 102 18.57 -7.76 -7.76
CA ILE A 102 20.04 -7.80 -7.85
C ILE A 102 20.63 -8.40 -6.56
N ALA A 103 20.18 -7.96 -5.39
CA ALA A 103 20.65 -8.48 -4.10
C ALA A 103 20.37 -9.98 -3.96
N GLY A 104 19.19 -10.45 -4.38
CA GLY A 104 18.84 -11.87 -4.39
C GLY A 104 19.77 -12.70 -5.27
N MET A 105 20.07 -12.23 -6.49
CA MET A 105 21.03 -12.89 -7.39
C MET A 105 22.45 -12.94 -6.79
N MET A 106 22.90 -11.83 -6.21
CA MET A 106 24.22 -11.77 -5.56
C MET A 106 24.32 -12.66 -4.33
N LEU A 107 23.28 -12.76 -3.54
CA LEU A 107 23.25 -13.64 -2.37
C LEU A 107 23.41 -15.12 -2.74
N VAL A 108 22.77 -15.54 -3.82
CA VAL A 108 22.90 -16.89 -4.38
C VAL A 108 24.30 -17.13 -4.96
N ALA A 109 24.88 -16.13 -5.63
CA ALA A 109 26.21 -16.22 -6.20
C ALA A 109 27.35 -16.11 -5.15
N ALA A 110 27.09 -15.53 -4.00
CA ALA A 110 28.11 -15.23 -2.98
C ALA A 110 28.93 -16.44 -2.54
N PRO A 111 28.35 -17.62 -2.23
CA PRO A 111 29.14 -18.81 -1.85
C PRO A 111 30.10 -19.24 -2.97
N LEU A 112 29.65 -19.17 -4.22
CA LEU A 112 30.43 -19.52 -5.39
C LEU A 112 31.60 -18.55 -5.59
N VAL A 113 31.34 -17.25 -5.45
CA VAL A 113 32.35 -16.18 -5.54
C VAL A 113 33.39 -16.34 -4.43
N LEU A 114 32.97 -16.59 -3.18
CA LEU A 114 33.87 -16.83 -2.05
C LEU A 114 34.74 -18.06 -2.26
N MET A 115 34.16 -19.15 -2.78
CA MET A 115 34.89 -20.39 -3.05
C MET A 115 35.93 -20.22 -4.15
N LEU A 116 35.59 -19.48 -5.21
CA LEU A 116 36.46 -19.26 -6.36
C LEU A 116 37.55 -18.21 -6.08
N THR A 117 37.21 -17.12 -5.42
CA THR A 117 38.15 -16.00 -5.19
C THR A 117 38.94 -16.11 -3.94
N ARG A 118 38.45 -16.83 -2.91
CA ARG A 118 39.03 -16.93 -1.56
C ARG A 118 39.31 -15.57 -0.89
N LEU A 119 38.60 -14.52 -1.35
CA LEU A 119 38.80 -13.15 -0.89
C LEU A 119 37.78 -12.77 0.19
N PRO A 120 38.23 -12.41 1.42
CA PRO A 120 37.33 -11.96 2.50
C PRO A 120 36.49 -10.72 2.08
N GLN A 121 37.01 -9.88 1.19
CA GLN A 121 36.33 -8.70 0.67
C GLN A 121 35.02 -9.05 -0.07
N ALA A 122 34.95 -10.23 -0.70
CA ALA A 122 33.74 -10.68 -1.38
C ALA A 122 32.57 -10.88 -0.38
N GLY A 123 32.85 -11.40 0.81
CA GLY A 123 31.88 -11.51 1.90
C GLY A 123 31.41 -10.13 2.39
N ALA A 124 32.32 -9.20 2.58
CA ALA A 124 31.99 -7.83 3.00
C ALA A 124 31.10 -7.11 1.97
N ILE A 125 31.39 -7.25 0.69
CA ILE A 125 30.56 -6.67 -0.40
C ILE A 125 29.14 -7.26 -0.36
N THR A 126 29.00 -8.56 -0.20
CA THR A 126 27.67 -9.22 -0.12
C THR A 126 26.85 -8.71 1.06
N ILE A 127 27.45 -8.54 2.22
CA ILE A 127 26.80 -7.98 3.41
C ILE A 127 26.38 -6.53 3.15
N MET A 128 27.25 -5.71 2.57
CA MET A 128 26.93 -4.33 2.21
C MET A 128 25.73 -4.23 1.27
N ILE A 129 25.67 -5.08 0.25
CA ILE A 129 24.52 -5.12 -0.68
C ILE A 129 23.23 -5.49 0.09
N GLY A 130 23.28 -6.46 0.98
CA GLY A 130 22.15 -6.83 1.83
C GLY A 130 21.63 -5.66 2.68
N ILE A 131 22.53 -4.93 3.33
CA ILE A 131 22.18 -3.75 4.15
C ILE A 131 21.59 -2.64 3.31
N VAL A 132 22.16 -2.32 2.16
CA VAL A 132 21.65 -1.29 1.25
C VAL A 132 20.24 -1.66 0.76
N SER A 133 20.01 -2.93 0.39
CA SER A 133 18.67 -3.42 0.01
C SER A 133 17.66 -3.28 1.16
N MET A 134 18.04 -3.64 2.39
CA MET A 134 17.17 -3.47 3.56
C MET A 134 16.88 -2.00 3.87
N ALA A 135 17.88 -1.12 3.76
CA ALA A 135 17.70 0.31 3.93
C ALA A 135 16.73 0.89 2.89
N LEU A 136 16.87 0.46 1.63
CA LEU A 136 15.98 0.89 0.54
C LEU A 136 14.53 0.42 0.79
N SER A 137 14.33 -0.83 1.18
CA SER A 137 13.01 -1.36 1.57
C SER A 137 12.42 -0.58 2.76
N THR A 138 13.22 -0.26 3.76
CA THR A 138 12.80 0.57 4.90
C THR A 138 12.35 1.96 4.45
N MET A 139 13.07 2.60 3.52
CA MET A 139 12.68 3.89 2.97
C MET A 139 11.34 3.82 2.21
N VAL A 140 11.09 2.74 1.45
CA VAL A 140 9.78 2.51 0.81
C VAL A 140 8.67 2.50 1.85
N HIS A 141 8.81 1.73 2.92
CA HIS A 141 7.81 1.67 3.98
C HIS A 141 7.58 3.02 4.66
N LEU A 142 8.63 3.80 4.92
CA LEU A 142 8.51 5.12 5.53
C LEU A 142 7.81 6.13 4.62
N LEU A 143 8.13 6.11 3.31
CA LEU A 143 7.45 6.98 2.33
C LEU A 143 6.00 6.56 2.05
N THR A 144 5.67 5.30 2.32
CA THR A 144 4.29 4.82 2.18
C THR A 144 3.38 5.44 3.24
N LEU A 145 3.87 5.68 4.47
CA LEU A 145 3.05 6.20 5.56
C LEU A 145 2.32 7.52 5.23
N PRO A 146 2.98 8.61 4.81
CA PRO A 146 2.27 9.86 4.48
C PRO A 146 1.28 9.69 3.33
N VAL A 147 1.57 8.82 2.36
CA VAL A 147 0.67 8.52 1.23
C VAL A 147 -0.61 7.84 1.72
N GLU A 148 -0.49 6.84 2.58
CA GLU A 148 -1.62 6.10 3.15
C GLU A 148 -2.47 6.96 4.10
N PHE A 149 -1.81 7.77 4.93
CA PHE A 149 -2.52 8.71 5.81
C PHE A 149 -3.30 9.75 5.02
N ASP A 150 -2.74 10.29 3.96
CA ASP A 150 -3.43 11.25 3.12
C ASP A 150 -4.55 10.59 2.28
N ALA A 151 -4.36 9.39 1.73
CA ALA A 151 -5.44 8.66 1.06
C ALA A 151 -6.61 8.38 2.01
N SER A 152 -6.33 8.03 3.27
CA SER A 152 -7.34 7.74 4.29
C SER A 152 -8.03 9.00 4.81
N TYR A 153 -7.24 9.93 5.39
CA TYR A 153 -7.77 11.07 6.15
C TYR A 153 -7.85 12.36 5.34
N GLY A 154 -7.00 12.52 4.35
CA GLY A 154 -7.03 13.68 3.44
C GLY A 154 -8.05 13.53 2.32
N LYS A 155 -8.43 12.30 1.96
CA LYS A 155 -9.31 12.01 0.83
C LYS A 155 -10.50 11.14 1.20
N ALA A 156 -10.33 9.85 1.50
CA ALA A 156 -11.43 8.92 1.69
C ALA A 156 -12.43 9.38 2.77
N LEU A 157 -11.97 9.72 3.96
CA LEU A 157 -12.83 10.12 5.06
C LEU A 157 -13.64 11.40 4.76
N PRO A 158 -13.04 12.50 4.26
CA PRO A 158 -13.79 13.68 3.83
C PRO A 158 -14.77 13.41 2.68
N ILE A 159 -14.42 12.56 1.72
CA ILE A 159 -15.30 12.17 0.60
C ILE A 159 -16.54 11.46 1.15
N LEU A 160 -16.35 10.46 1.99
CA LEU A 160 -17.44 9.69 2.58
C LEU A 160 -18.35 10.56 3.45
N GLN A 161 -17.78 11.47 4.24
CA GLN A 161 -18.53 12.37 5.11
C GLN A 161 -19.31 13.42 4.33
N LYS A 162 -18.64 14.17 3.45
CA LYS A 162 -19.25 15.30 2.71
C LYS A 162 -20.22 14.81 1.63
N GLY A 163 -19.95 13.66 1.03
CA GLY A 163 -20.81 13.06 0.01
C GLY A 163 -22.06 12.37 0.56
N GLY A 164 -22.18 12.24 1.90
CA GLY A 164 -23.31 11.58 2.53
C GLY A 164 -23.39 10.07 2.22
N TYR A 165 -22.25 9.45 1.92
CA TYR A 165 -22.19 8.01 1.57
C TYR A 165 -22.29 7.10 2.80
N LEU A 166 -22.17 7.65 4.01
CA LEU A 166 -22.25 6.88 5.26
C LEU A 166 -23.60 7.06 5.95
N HIS A 167 -24.08 5.99 6.56
CA HIS A 167 -25.21 6.09 7.49
C HIS A 167 -24.82 6.83 8.78
N ASN A 168 -25.83 7.43 9.44
CA ASN A 168 -25.62 8.12 10.71
C ASN A 168 -24.94 7.19 11.73
N GLY A 169 -23.84 7.65 12.32
CA GLY A 169 -23.06 6.90 13.31
C GLY A 169 -21.95 6.01 12.73
N ASP A 170 -21.88 5.81 11.40
CA ASP A 170 -20.87 4.95 10.79
C ASP A 170 -19.53 5.67 10.50
N LEU A 171 -19.48 6.99 10.62
CA LEU A 171 -18.25 7.76 10.38
C LEU A 171 -17.10 7.31 11.28
N GLU A 172 -17.36 7.12 12.58
CA GLU A 172 -16.36 6.62 13.53
C GLU A 172 -15.88 5.21 13.19
N HIS A 173 -16.77 4.37 12.66
CA HIS A 173 -16.45 3.02 12.23
C HIS A 173 -15.62 3.02 10.94
N ALA A 174 -15.96 3.87 9.97
CA ALA A 174 -15.16 4.09 8.76
C ALA A 174 -13.75 4.58 9.11
N GLU A 175 -13.63 5.52 10.04
CA GLU A 175 -12.33 5.98 10.54
C GLU A 175 -11.51 4.84 11.16
N LYS A 176 -12.13 3.95 11.94
CA LYS A 176 -11.45 2.77 12.51
C LYS A 176 -10.97 1.80 11.43
N ILE A 177 -11.73 1.63 10.35
CA ILE A 177 -11.31 0.80 9.20
C ILE A 177 -10.09 1.42 8.53
N LEU A 178 -10.12 2.70 8.21
CA LEU A 178 -9.00 3.44 7.59
C LEU A 178 -7.77 3.45 8.49
N LYS A 179 -7.95 3.65 9.80
CA LYS A 179 -6.88 3.56 10.79
C LYS A 179 -6.24 2.17 10.82
N ALA A 180 -7.04 1.12 10.78
CA ALA A 180 -6.52 -0.25 10.75
C ALA A 180 -5.70 -0.52 9.48
N ALA A 181 -6.11 0.00 8.32
CA ALA A 181 -5.35 -0.08 7.09
C ALA A 181 -4.00 0.65 7.23
N ALA A 182 -4.00 1.90 7.65
CA ALA A 182 -2.78 2.69 7.84
C ALA A 182 -1.82 2.08 8.88
N LEU A 183 -2.34 1.52 9.98
CA LEU A 183 -1.53 0.86 11.02
C LEU A 183 -0.81 -0.39 10.50
N THR A 184 -1.30 -1.08 9.48
CA THR A 184 -0.60 -2.19 8.84
C THR A 184 0.73 -1.72 8.24
N TYR A 185 0.75 -0.56 7.60
CA TYR A 185 1.97 0.04 7.05
C TYR A 185 2.90 0.57 8.14
N VAL A 186 2.37 1.09 9.25
CA VAL A 186 3.17 1.46 10.43
C VAL A 186 3.88 0.24 11.00
N ALA A 187 3.17 -0.88 11.17
CA ALA A 187 3.76 -2.13 11.66
C ALA A 187 4.84 -2.67 10.72
N ALA A 188 4.61 -2.63 9.40
CA ALA A 188 5.60 -3.03 8.40
C ALA A 188 6.86 -2.15 8.46
N SER A 189 6.69 -0.82 8.57
CA SER A 189 7.79 0.14 8.71
C SER A 189 8.62 -0.12 9.97
N LEU A 190 7.97 -0.33 11.12
CA LEU A 190 8.65 -0.65 12.38
C LEU A 190 9.41 -1.96 12.31
N THR A 191 8.82 -3.00 11.72
CA THR A 191 9.48 -4.30 11.53
C THR A 191 10.72 -4.17 10.65
N SER A 192 10.64 -3.42 9.56
CA SER A 192 11.76 -3.16 8.65
C SER A 192 12.90 -2.40 9.35
N LEU A 193 12.57 -1.37 10.14
CA LEU A 193 13.55 -0.62 10.94
C LEU A 193 14.23 -1.49 11.99
N LEU A 194 13.48 -2.35 12.70
CA LEU A 194 14.03 -3.26 13.69
C LEU A 194 14.98 -4.28 13.05
N ASN A 195 14.62 -4.83 11.89
CA ASN A 195 15.47 -5.76 11.16
C ASN A 195 16.77 -5.09 10.69
N LEU A 196 16.70 -3.89 10.13
CA LEU A 196 17.88 -3.11 9.75
C LEU A 196 18.79 -2.84 10.97
N GLY A 197 18.21 -2.40 12.09
CA GLY A 197 18.93 -2.15 13.33
C GLY A 197 19.64 -3.39 13.89
N ARG A 198 19.01 -4.56 13.82
CA ARG A 198 19.61 -5.85 14.22
C ARG A 198 20.85 -6.17 13.37
N TRP A 199 20.77 -6.02 12.06
CA TRP A 199 21.91 -6.26 11.16
C TRP A 199 23.07 -5.30 11.41
N VAL A 200 22.79 -4.01 11.59
CA VAL A 200 23.81 -3.01 11.94
C VAL A 200 24.49 -3.36 13.29
N ALA A 201 23.71 -3.83 14.28
CA ALA A 201 24.27 -4.24 15.57
C ALA A 201 25.17 -5.48 15.48
N VAL A 202 24.84 -6.46 14.61
CA VAL A 202 25.69 -7.64 14.36
C VAL A 202 27.03 -7.25 13.74
N LEU A 203 27.03 -6.28 12.83
CA LEU A 203 28.27 -5.84 12.16
C LEU A 203 29.19 -4.99 13.02
N ARG A 204 28.69 -4.45 14.14
CA ARG A 204 29.50 -3.69 15.10
C ARG A 204 30.23 -4.55 16.13
N ARG A 205 29.96 -5.86 16.18
CA ARG A 205 30.60 -6.83 17.04
C ARG A 205 31.75 -7.55 16.34
#